data_e1a24e166c00021744fe27b9df53406a
#
_entry.id   e1a24e166c00021744fe27b9df53406a
#
_cell.length_a   1.000
_cell.length_b   1.000
_cell.length_c   1.000
_cell.angle_alpha   90.00
_cell.angle_beta   90.00
_cell.angle_gamma   90.00
#
_symmetry.space_group_name_H-M   'P 1'
#
loop_
_entity.id
_entity.type
_entity.pdbx_description
1 polymer ?
#
loop_
_entity_poly.entity_id
_entity_poly.type
_entity_poly.pdbx_seq_one_letter_code
_entity_poly.pdbx_strand_id
1 'polypeptide(L)'
;MEMPKIYVNPPRSEWPALTARCTRQEEEIGERVAAILAEVRTGGDAALRRIVRRIEGYVPETFEVTRERRAEAAKAVSPQLKAALEQAKANIEAFHRAQLPAQVEVETMPGVRCVQRAVAIGRAGLYIPGGKAPLFSTVLMLALPARIAGCREVILCTPCGRDGRIAPEILYAADLCGVDRVFALGGAQAVAAMAYGTES
;
A
#
# COMPACT_ATOMS: atom_id res chain seq x y z
N MET A 1 -20.52 22.13 11.82
CA MET A 1 -19.17 22.12 11.20
C MET A 1 -18.54 23.46 11.54
N GLU A 2 -17.49 23.45 12.32
CA GLU A 2 -16.77 24.68 12.66
C GLU A 2 -16.03 25.19 11.42
N MET A 3 -16.17 26.48 11.12
CA MET A 3 -15.50 27.09 9.96
C MET A 3 -13.99 27.07 10.16
N PRO A 4 -13.21 26.78 9.11
CA PRO A 4 -11.76 26.80 9.22
C PRO A 4 -11.28 28.19 9.61
N LYS A 5 -10.38 28.27 10.60
CA LYS A 5 -9.80 29.52 11.04
C LYS A 5 -8.78 30.00 10.02
N ILE A 6 -9.00 31.20 9.47
CA ILE A 6 -8.12 31.80 8.45
C ILE A 6 -7.22 32.82 9.15
N TYR A 7 -5.92 32.71 8.93
CA TYR A 7 -4.92 33.65 9.43
C TYR A 7 -4.37 34.46 8.25
N VAL A 8 -4.46 35.77 8.32
CA VAL A 8 -3.96 36.69 7.28
C VAL A 8 -2.77 37.46 7.85
N ASN A 9 -1.57 37.22 7.31
CA ASN A 9 -0.32 37.86 7.75
C ASN A 9 -0.11 37.81 9.28
N PRO A 10 -0.14 36.64 9.94
CA PRO A 10 0.01 36.55 11.38
C PRO A 10 1.42 37.05 11.79
N PRO A 11 1.55 37.70 12.95
CA PRO A 11 2.86 38.14 13.44
C PRO A 11 3.78 36.94 13.70
N ARG A 12 5.10 37.16 13.59
CA ARG A 12 6.10 36.09 13.78
C ARG A 12 5.99 35.37 15.12
N SER A 13 5.51 36.04 16.16
CA SER A 13 5.29 35.45 17.48
C SER A 13 4.24 34.32 17.50
N GLU A 14 3.32 34.28 16.54
CA GLU A 14 2.30 33.24 16.42
C GLU A 14 2.77 32.05 15.57
N TRP A 15 3.82 32.19 14.77
CA TRP A 15 4.29 31.13 13.86
C TRP A 15 4.59 29.79 14.56
N PRO A 16 5.27 29.77 15.73
CA PRO A 16 5.51 28.49 16.41
C PRO A 16 4.23 27.73 16.75
N ALA A 17 3.18 28.43 17.18
CA ALA A 17 1.90 27.83 17.49
C ALA A 17 1.14 27.38 16.23
N LEU A 18 1.22 28.16 15.13
CA LEU A 18 0.54 27.86 13.87
C LEU A 18 1.22 26.71 13.10
N THR A 19 2.53 26.53 13.25
CA THR A 19 3.31 25.49 12.59
C THR A 19 3.56 24.26 13.48
N ALA A 20 3.13 24.32 14.74
CA ALA A 20 3.25 23.19 15.67
C ALA A 20 2.50 21.98 15.13
N ARG A 21 3.17 20.83 15.07
CA ARG A 21 2.52 19.57 14.73
C ARG A 21 1.60 19.13 15.86
N CYS A 22 0.43 18.61 15.50
CA CYS A 22 -0.52 18.07 16.48
C CYS A 22 -0.04 16.67 16.93
N THR A 23 0.85 16.63 17.92
CA THR A 23 1.50 15.39 18.40
C THR A 23 0.72 14.68 19.53
N ARG A 24 -0.35 15.28 20.02
CA ARG A 24 -1.07 14.77 21.22
C ARG A 24 -1.70 13.38 21.11
N GLN A 25 -1.78 12.78 19.90
CA GLN A 25 -2.36 11.46 19.70
C GLN A 25 -1.32 10.39 19.31
N GLU A 26 -0.05 10.75 19.15
CA GLU A 26 0.96 9.82 18.63
C GLU A 26 1.29 8.70 19.61
N GLU A 27 1.36 8.97 20.91
CA GLU A 27 1.69 7.96 21.94
C GLU A 27 0.57 6.92 22.07
N GLU A 28 -0.69 7.34 22.21
CA GLU A 28 -1.84 6.42 22.31
C GLU A 28 -2.01 5.56 21.04
N ILE A 29 -1.82 6.17 19.87
CA ILE A 29 -1.85 5.44 18.59
C ILE A 29 -0.68 4.45 18.53
N GLY A 30 0.52 4.85 18.96
CA GLY A 30 1.71 4.01 19.00
C GLY A 30 1.51 2.76 19.84
N GLU A 31 0.97 2.88 21.05
CA GLU A 31 0.67 1.75 21.94
C GLU A 31 -0.37 0.80 21.32
N ARG A 32 -1.44 1.33 20.77
CA ARG A 32 -2.49 0.53 20.10
C ARG A 32 -1.93 -0.25 18.92
N VAL A 33 -1.10 0.38 18.09
CA VAL A 33 -0.44 -0.27 16.95
C VAL A 33 0.54 -1.33 17.45
N ALA A 34 1.37 -1.04 18.45
CA ALA A 34 2.31 -2.00 19.03
C ALA A 34 1.60 -3.26 19.54
N ALA A 35 0.45 -3.10 20.20
CA ALA A 35 -0.36 -4.23 20.68
C ALA A 35 -0.87 -5.09 19.51
N ILE A 36 -1.35 -4.49 18.41
CA ILE A 36 -1.77 -5.21 17.20
C ILE A 36 -0.60 -5.97 16.59
N LEU A 37 0.55 -5.33 16.43
CA LEU A 37 1.76 -5.96 15.88
C LEU A 37 2.19 -7.18 16.69
N ALA A 38 2.20 -7.06 18.04
CA ALA A 38 2.53 -8.16 18.94
C ALA A 38 1.52 -9.32 18.83
N GLU A 39 0.21 -9.00 18.75
CA GLU A 39 -0.86 -10.00 18.61
C GLU A 39 -0.71 -10.79 17.30
N VAL A 40 -0.43 -10.12 16.17
CA VAL A 40 -0.22 -10.78 14.88
C VAL A 40 1.04 -11.63 14.89
N ARG A 41 2.14 -11.10 15.41
CA ARG A 41 3.44 -11.80 15.46
C ARG A 41 3.37 -13.14 16.20
N THR A 42 2.55 -13.22 17.24
CA THR A 42 2.45 -14.43 18.06
C THR A 42 1.32 -15.36 17.68
N GLY A 43 0.26 -14.84 17.05
CA GLY A 43 -0.97 -15.57 16.82
C GLY A 43 -1.38 -15.75 15.35
N GLY A 44 -0.54 -15.31 14.39
CA GLY A 44 -0.75 -15.56 12.95
C GLY A 44 -2.18 -15.26 12.47
N ASP A 45 -2.71 -16.09 11.59
CA ASP A 45 -4.07 -15.93 11.01
C ASP A 45 -5.17 -15.95 12.08
N ALA A 46 -5.00 -16.70 13.15
CA ALA A 46 -5.97 -16.71 14.24
C ALA A 46 -6.08 -15.34 14.92
N ALA A 47 -4.96 -14.64 15.10
CA ALA A 47 -4.93 -13.27 15.58
C ALA A 47 -5.57 -12.31 14.56
N LEU A 48 -5.23 -12.42 13.28
CA LEU A 48 -5.83 -11.61 12.22
C LEU A 48 -7.36 -11.69 12.25
N ARG A 49 -7.93 -12.89 12.35
CA ARG A 49 -9.38 -13.09 12.40
C ARG A 49 -10.02 -12.43 13.63
N ARG A 50 -9.37 -12.48 14.81
CA ARG A 50 -9.85 -11.79 16.01
C ARG A 50 -9.81 -10.28 15.87
N ILE A 51 -8.70 -9.74 15.35
CA ILE A 51 -8.49 -8.30 15.18
C ILE A 51 -9.49 -7.75 14.17
N VAL A 52 -9.64 -8.37 13.00
CA VAL A 52 -10.57 -7.96 11.95
C VAL A 52 -12.00 -8.00 12.46
N ARG A 53 -12.40 -9.04 13.19
CA ARG A 53 -13.74 -9.11 13.81
C ARG A 53 -13.97 -7.96 14.80
N ARG A 54 -12.96 -7.62 15.60
CA ARG A 54 -13.03 -6.54 16.60
C ARG A 54 -13.12 -5.16 15.96
N ILE A 55 -12.39 -4.92 14.87
CA ILE A 55 -12.25 -3.59 14.25
C ILE A 55 -13.27 -3.38 13.13
N GLU A 56 -13.43 -4.35 12.25
CA GLU A 56 -14.22 -4.23 11.01
C GLU A 56 -15.62 -4.85 11.15
N GLY A 57 -15.85 -5.68 12.18
CA GLY A 57 -17.13 -6.36 12.43
C GLY A 57 -17.45 -7.48 11.45
N TYR A 58 -16.60 -7.74 10.47
CA TYR A 58 -16.73 -8.78 9.46
C TYR A 58 -15.38 -9.50 9.25
N VAL A 59 -15.43 -10.82 9.14
CA VAL A 59 -14.25 -11.64 8.84
C VAL A 59 -14.51 -12.41 7.56
N PRO A 60 -13.71 -12.22 6.50
CA PRO A 60 -13.87 -13.02 5.29
C PRO A 60 -13.55 -14.49 5.56
N GLU A 61 -14.15 -15.39 4.79
CA GLU A 61 -13.86 -16.81 4.85
C GLU A 61 -12.39 -17.10 4.56
N THR A 62 -11.85 -16.45 3.54
CA THR A 62 -10.43 -16.42 3.20
C THR A 62 -9.98 -14.96 3.06
N PHE A 63 -8.78 -14.64 3.52
CA PHE A 63 -8.20 -13.31 3.29
C PHE A 63 -7.79 -13.12 1.83
N GLU A 64 -7.29 -14.17 1.18
CA GLU A 64 -6.88 -14.08 -0.22
C GLU A 64 -8.08 -14.00 -1.16
N VAL A 65 -8.02 -13.06 -2.09
CA VAL A 65 -9.00 -12.88 -3.17
C VAL A 65 -8.50 -13.64 -4.39
N THR A 66 -9.21 -14.71 -4.76
CA THR A 66 -8.82 -15.56 -5.88
C THR A 66 -8.81 -14.81 -7.21
N ARG A 67 -8.06 -15.33 -8.19
CA ARG A 67 -7.99 -14.74 -9.54
C ARG A 67 -9.36 -14.69 -10.22
N GLU A 68 -10.19 -15.70 -10.00
CA GLU A 68 -11.55 -15.77 -10.53
C GLU A 68 -12.42 -14.64 -9.97
N ARG A 69 -12.35 -14.40 -8.66
CA ARG A 69 -13.08 -13.28 -8.02
C ARG A 69 -12.58 -11.92 -8.53
N ARG A 70 -11.29 -11.76 -8.77
CA ARG A 70 -10.72 -10.53 -9.34
C ARG A 70 -11.19 -10.32 -10.77
N ALA A 71 -11.15 -11.37 -11.60
CA ALA A 71 -11.62 -11.33 -12.98
C ALA A 71 -13.11 -11.00 -13.08
N GLU A 72 -13.94 -11.55 -12.19
CA GLU A 72 -15.37 -11.24 -12.13
C GLU A 72 -15.61 -9.78 -11.75
N ALA A 73 -14.92 -9.29 -10.72
CA ALA A 73 -15.02 -7.89 -10.30
C ALA A 73 -14.60 -6.92 -11.42
N ALA A 74 -13.60 -7.27 -12.21
CA ALA A 74 -13.16 -6.47 -13.35
C ALA A 74 -14.24 -6.22 -14.40
N LYS A 75 -15.27 -7.07 -14.50
CA LYS A 75 -16.41 -6.89 -15.41
C LYS A 75 -17.28 -5.70 -15.01
N ALA A 76 -17.32 -5.34 -13.74
CA ALA A 76 -18.08 -4.20 -13.24
C ALA A 76 -17.41 -2.84 -13.52
N VAL A 77 -16.13 -2.83 -13.89
CA VAL A 77 -15.40 -1.59 -14.21
C VAL A 77 -15.76 -1.11 -15.62
N SER A 78 -16.17 0.16 -15.74
CA SER A 78 -16.57 0.72 -17.03
C SER A 78 -15.42 0.75 -18.04
N PRO A 79 -15.71 0.58 -19.35
CA PRO A 79 -14.68 0.67 -20.39
C PRO A 79 -13.91 1.99 -20.38
N GLN A 80 -14.61 3.09 -20.07
CA GLN A 80 -13.98 4.42 -19.97
C GLN A 80 -12.94 4.47 -18.84
N LEU A 81 -13.26 3.91 -17.66
CA LEU A 81 -12.33 3.89 -16.56
C LEU A 81 -11.14 2.96 -16.84
N LYS A 82 -11.38 1.81 -17.49
CA LYS A 82 -10.31 0.91 -17.94
C LYS A 82 -9.31 1.63 -18.84
N ALA A 83 -9.80 2.31 -19.87
CA ALA A 83 -8.94 3.08 -20.78
C ALA A 83 -8.15 4.18 -20.06
N ALA A 84 -8.77 4.88 -19.10
CA ALA A 84 -8.09 5.89 -18.29
C ALA A 84 -6.98 5.28 -17.40
N LEU A 85 -7.22 4.11 -16.80
CA LEU A 85 -6.23 3.41 -15.99
C LEU A 85 -5.07 2.87 -16.84
N GLU A 86 -5.33 2.35 -18.03
CA GLU A 86 -4.30 1.92 -19.00
C GLU A 86 -3.41 3.10 -19.43
N GLN A 87 -4.01 4.26 -19.72
CA GLN A 87 -3.25 5.47 -20.04
C GLN A 87 -2.40 5.92 -18.84
N ALA A 88 -2.97 5.94 -17.62
CA ALA A 88 -2.25 6.29 -16.40
C ALA A 88 -1.08 5.33 -16.15
N LYS A 89 -1.30 4.02 -16.34
CA LYS A 89 -0.24 3.00 -16.27
C LYS A 89 0.91 3.33 -17.21
N ALA A 90 0.60 3.57 -18.49
CA ALA A 90 1.63 3.87 -19.50
C ALA A 90 2.48 5.10 -19.10
N ASN A 91 1.84 6.15 -18.60
CA ASN A 91 2.53 7.38 -18.17
C ASN A 91 3.43 7.12 -16.96
N ILE A 92 2.94 6.39 -15.94
CA ILE A 92 3.69 6.05 -14.73
C ILE A 92 4.87 5.12 -15.08
N GLU A 93 4.65 4.12 -15.93
CA GLU A 93 5.72 3.22 -16.38
C GLU A 93 6.82 3.96 -17.12
N ALA A 94 6.48 4.85 -18.04
CA ALA A 94 7.46 5.63 -18.80
C ALA A 94 8.36 6.45 -17.85
N PHE A 95 7.75 7.12 -16.87
CA PHE A 95 8.50 7.91 -15.91
C PHE A 95 9.40 7.07 -14.99
N HIS A 96 8.87 6.00 -14.41
CA HIS A 96 9.63 5.17 -13.47
C HIS A 96 10.72 4.34 -14.14
N ARG A 97 10.55 3.94 -15.41
CA ARG A 97 11.63 3.29 -16.18
C ARG A 97 12.83 4.23 -16.38
N ALA A 98 12.59 5.52 -16.59
CA ALA A 98 13.65 6.52 -16.69
C ALA A 98 14.38 6.77 -15.36
N GLN A 99 13.82 6.38 -14.23
CA GLN A 99 14.42 6.52 -12.89
C GLN A 99 15.31 5.33 -12.49
N LEU A 100 15.34 4.25 -13.29
CA LEU A 100 16.20 3.10 -12.96
C LEU A 100 17.67 3.53 -12.93
N PRO A 101 18.38 3.27 -11.81
CA PRO A 101 19.79 3.66 -11.70
C PRO A 101 20.66 2.82 -12.64
N ALA A 102 21.58 3.49 -13.34
CA ALA A 102 22.61 2.80 -14.09
C ALA A 102 23.62 2.14 -13.13
N GLN A 103 24.20 1.00 -13.54
CA GLN A 103 25.34 0.43 -12.85
C GLN A 103 26.56 1.37 -12.99
N VAL A 104 27.25 1.64 -11.88
CA VAL A 104 28.52 2.38 -11.88
C VAL A 104 29.63 1.37 -11.63
N GLU A 105 30.66 1.46 -12.47
CA GLU A 105 31.83 0.62 -12.37
C GLU A 105 33.07 1.46 -12.73
N VAL A 106 34.01 1.55 -11.78
CA VAL A 106 35.21 2.39 -11.91
C VAL A 106 36.41 1.64 -11.36
N GLU A 107 37.49 1.59 -12.11
CA GLU A 107 38.79 1.20 -11.61
C GLU A 107 39.47 2.45 -11.02
N THR A 108 39.58 2.51 -9.69
CA THR A 108 40.08 3.67 -8.96
C THR A 108 41.60 3.72 -8.89
N MET A 109 42.27 2.59 -9.02
CA MET A 109 43.68 2.39 -9.18
C MET A 109 43.96 1.02 -9.78
N PRO A 110 45.11 0.72 -10.36
CA PRO A 110 45.41 -0.55 -11.00
C PRO A 110 45.03 -1.75 -10.10
N GLY A 111 44.12 -2.61 -10.55
CA GLY A 111 43.65 -3.79 -9.83
C GLY A 111 42.58 -3.53 -8.76
N VAL A 112 42.13 -2.28 -8.55
CA VAL A 112 41.06 -1.94 -7.60
C VAL A 112 39.82 -1.50 -8.36
N ARG A 113 38.83 -2.38 -8.44
CA ARG A 113 37.57 -2.17 -9.15
C ARG A 113 36.42 -1.94 -8.16
N CYS A 114 35.80 -0.75 -8.21
CA CYS A 114 34.64 -0.38 -7.42
C CYS A 114 33.35 -0.52 -8.26
N VAL A 115 32.34 -1.20 -7.73
CA VAL A 115 31.07 -1.43 -8.43
C VAL A 115 29.91 -1.00 -7.53
N GLN A 116 29.00 -0.17 -8.07
CA GLN A 116 27.71 0.12 -7.48
C GLN A 116 26.60 -0.50 -8.34
N ARG A 117 25.83 -1.40 -7.77
CA ARG A 117 24.74 -2.09 -8.46
C ARG A 117 23.45 -2.00 -7.67
N ALA A 118 22.36 -1.59 -8.31
CA ALA A 118 21.02 -1.69 -7.74
C ALA A 118 20.53 -3.15 -7.82
N VAL A 119 20.03 -3.64 -6.70
CA VAL A 119 19.45 -4.99 -6.60
C VAL A 119 18.02 -4.87 -6.11
N ALA A 120 17.08 -5.51 -6.83
CA ALA A 120 15.68 -5.53 -6.45
C ALA A 120 15.46 -6.28 -5.13
N ILE A 121 14.54 -5.77 -4.29
CA ILE A 121 13.97 -6.55 -3.18
C ILE A 121 13.16 -7.72 -3.75
N GLY A 122 13.28 -8.90 -3.14
CA GLY A 122 12.64 -10.12 -3.66
C GLY A 122 11.11 -10.05 -3.63
N ARG A 123 10.54 -9.48 -2.55
CA ARG A 123 9.10 -9.39 -2.30
C ARG A 123 8.70 -8.00 -1.84
N ALA A 124 7.61 -7.47 -2.36
CA ALA A 124 7.04 -6.18 -1.96
C ALA A 124 5.59 -6.36 -1.51
N GLY A 125 5.28 -5.91 -0.29
CA GLY A 125 3.93 -5.85 0.24
C GLY A 125 3.37 -4.43 0.11
N LEU A 126 2.24 -4.30 -0.56
CA LEU A 126 1.56 -3.02 -0.80
C LEU A 126 0.34 -2.91 0.10
N TYR A 127 0.16 -1.77 0.73
CA TYR A 127 -1.02 -1.47 1.52
C TYR A 127 -1.84 -0.35 0.87
N ILE A 128 -3.09 -0.65 0.51
CA ILE A 128 -4.03 0.33 -0.03
C ILE A 128 -5.08 0.60 1.04
N PRO A 129 -5.11 1.80 1.62
CA PRO A 129 -6.08 2.10 2.66
C PRO A 129 -7.51 2.10 2.10
N GLY A 130 -8.45 1.67 2.92
CA GLY A 130 -9.87 1.85 2.67
C GLY A 130 -10.29 3.30 2.94
N GLY A 131 -11.48 3.67 2.50
CA GLY A 131 -12.00 5.01 2.72
C GLY A 131 -13.31 5.27 1.99
N LYS A 132 -13.67 6.55 1.87
CA LYS A 132 -14.92 6.97 1.21
C LYS A 132 -14.90 6.76 -0.31
N ALA A 133 -13.71 6.66 -0.90
CA ALA A 133 -13.52 6.42 -2.33
C ALA A 133 -12.45 5.36 -2.55
N PRO A 134 -12.56 4.51 -3.60
CA PRO A 134 -11.56 3.51 -3.93
C PRO A 134 -10.27 4.20 -4.44
N LEU A 135 -9.13 3.87 -3.79
CA LEU A 135 -7.83 4.46 -4.11
C LEU A 135 -7.09 3.63 -5.18
N PHE A 136 -7.73 3.38 -6.31
CA PHE A 136 -7.14 2.59 -7.41
C PHE A 136 -5.89 3.24 -8.01
N SER A 137 -5.77 4.58 -8.00
CA SER A 137 -4.55 5.27 -8.43
C SER A 137 -3.35 4.93 -7.55
N THR A 138 -3.56 4.74 -6.24
CA THR A 138 -2.51 4.32 -5.32
C THR A 138 -1.98 2.92 -5.66
N VAL A 139 -2.84 2.02 -6.17
CA VAL A 139 -2.38 0.71 -6.67
C VAL A 139 -1.35 0.89 -7.79
N LEU A 140 -1.64 1.73 -8.79
CA LEU A 140 -0.71 2.01 -9.88
C LEU A 140 0.60 2.61 -9.36
N MET A 141 0.50 3.60 -8.47
CA MET A 141 1.65 4.33 -7.91
C MET A 141 2.58 3.45 -7.07
N LEU A 142 2.09 2.34 -6.52
CA LEU A 142 2.89 1.42 -5.71
C LEU A 142 3.32 0.17 -6.49
N ALA A 143 2.41 -0.45 -7.25
CA ALA A 143 2.68 -1.71 -7.91
C ALA A 143 3.62 -1.55 -9.12
N LEU A 144 3.44 -0.51 -9.93
CA LEU A 144 4.27 -0.29 -11.11
C LEU A 144 5.74 -0.05 -10.75
N PRO A 145 6.10 0.84 -9.80
CA PRO A 145 7.49 0.97 -9.37
C PRO A 145 8.08 -0.32 -8.81
N ALA A 146 7.30 -1.10 -8.04
CA ALA A 146 7.78 -2.38 -7.52
C ALA A 146 8.11 -3.37 -8.65
N ARG A 147 7.25 -3.45 -9.67
CA ARG A 147 7.50 -4.30 -10.85
C ARG A 147 8.68 -3.83 -11.68
N ILE A 148 8.79 -2.52 -11.94
CA ILE A 148 9.89 -1.92 -12.70
C ILE A 148 11.22 -2.11 -11.99
N ALA A 149 11.22 -2.01 -10.65
CA ALA A 149 12.41 -2.29 -9.83
C ALA A 149 12.85 -3.77 -9.86
N GLY A 150 12.00 -4.69 -10.37
CA GLY A 150 12.31 -6.11 -10.50
C GLY A 150 11.93 -6.96 -9.29
N CYS A 151 11.00 -6.51 -8.43
CA CYS A 151 10.45 -7.34 -7.36
C CYS A 151 9.79 -8.58 -7.96
N ARG A 152 10.21 -9.78 -7.51
CA ARG A 152 9.71 -11.06 -8.04
C ARG A 152 8.26 -11.32 -7.65
N GLU A 153 7.89 -10.95 -6.44
CA GLU A 153 6.56 -11.10 -5.91
C GLU A 153 6.06 -9.76 -5.37
N VAL A 154 4.86 -9.36 -5.79
CA VAL A 154 4.17 -8.15 -5.33
C VAL A 154 2.80 -8.56 -4.82
N ILE A 155 2.57 -8.41 -3.53
CA ILE A 155 1.29 -8.68 -2.89
C ILE A 155 0.62 -7.38 -2.46
N LEU A 156 -0.72 -7.38 -2.37
CA LEU A 156 -1.50 -6.21 -2.02
C LEU A 156 -2.51 -6.56 -0.93
N CYS A 157 -2.52 -5.77 0.14
CA CYS A 157 -3.54 -5.81 1.17
C CYS A 157 -4.40 -4.54 1.10
N THR A 158 -5.72 -4.73 1.21
CA THR A 158 -6.69 -3.63 1.28
C THR A 158 -7.91 -4.09 2.08
N PRO A 159 -8.53 -3.24 2.91
CA PRO A 159 -9.74 -3.62 3.61
C PRO A 159 -10.89 -3.88 2.63
N CYS A 160 -11.78 -4.77 2.99
CA CYS A 160 -13.06 -4.92 2.32
C CYS A 160 -14.14 -4.01 2.95
N GLY A 161 -15.21 -3.75 2.20
CA GLY A 161 -16.41 -3.12 2.74
C GLY A 161 -17.13 -4.04 3.74
N ARG A 162 -18.18 -3.51 4.38
CA ARG A 162 -19.05 -4.30 5.30
C ARG A 162 -19.75 -5.47 4.63
N ASP A 163 -19.86 -5.44 3.31
CA ASP A 163 -20.37 -6.50 2.45
C ASP A 163 -19.33 -7.58 2.13
N GLY A 164 -18.11 -7.46 2.67
CA GLY A 164 -17.00 -8.37 2.44
C GLY A 164 -16.36 -8.25 1.05
N ARG A 165 -16.65 -7.17 0.32
CA ARG A 165 -16.14 -6.95 -1.04
C ARG A 165 -15.09 -5.86 -1.08
N ILE A 166 -14.09 -6.05 -1.91
CA ILE A 166 -13.15 -5.01 -2.32
C ILE A 166 -13.72 -4.31 -3.55
N ALA A 167 -13.52 -3.00 -3.65
CA ALA A 167 -13.96 -2.22 -4.78
C ALA A 167 -13.41 -2.80 -6.10
N PRO A 168 -14.26 -3.01 -7.13
CA PRO A 168 -13.86 -3.62 -8.39
C PRO A 168 -12.70 -2.89 -9.08
N GLU A 169 -12.65 -1.57 -8.95
CA GLU A 169 -11.61 -0.72 -9.52
C GLU A 169 -10.22 -1.01 -8.92
N ILE A 170 -10.16 -1.33 -7.62
CA ILE A 170 -8.91 -1.72 -6.94
C ILE A 170 -8.44 -3.08 -7.47
N LEU A 171 -9.35 -4.05 -7.60
CA LEU A 171 -9.03 -5.39 -8.10
C LEU A 171 -8.58 -5.35 -9.56
N TYR A 172 -9.27 -4.56 -10.40
CA TYR A 172 -8.87 -4.34 -11.78
C TYR A 172 -7.48 -3.69 -11.88
N ALA A 173 -7.23 -2.63 -11.09
CA ALA A 173 -5.94 -1.96 -11.07
C ALA A 173 -4.81 -2.89 -10.61
N ALA A 174 -5.07 -3.76 -9.63
CA ALA A 174 -4.10 -4.75 -9.17
C ALA A 174 -3.72 -5.75 -10.28
N ASP A 175 -4.70 -6.27 -11.02
CA ASP A 175 -4.46 -7.17 -12.16
C ASP A 175 -3.75 -6.44 -13.30
N LEU A 176 -4.18 -5.22 -13.64
CA LEU A 176 -3.56 -4.37 -14.66
C LEU A 176 -2.08 -4.10 -14.38
N CYS A 177 -1.70 -3.95 -13.10
CA CYS A 177 -0.32 -3.71 -12.66
C CYS A 177 0.46 -4.99 -12.38
N GLY A 178 -0.14 -6.17 -12.59
CA GLY A 178 0.52 -7.46 -12.41
C GLY A 178 0.77 -7.82 -10.94
N VAL A 179 -0.10 -7.42 -10.01
CA VAL A 179 -0.05 -7.86 -8.61
C VAL A 179 -0.32 -9.36 -8.52
N ASP A 180 0.57 -10.11 -7.85
CA ASP A 180 0.49 -11.58 -7.79
C ASP A 180 -0.67 -12.06 -6.93
N ARG A 181 -0.78 -11.52 -5.71
CA ARG A 181 -1.80 -11.90 -4.73
C ARG A 181 -2.45 -10.67 -4.12
N VAL A 182 -3.75 -10.75 -3.87
CA VAL A 182 -4.53 -9.67 -3.23
C VAL A 182 -5.23 -10.24 -2.00
N PHE A 183 -5.17 -9.51 -0.88
CA PHE A 183 -5.76 -9.91 0.39
C PHE A 183 -6.77 -8.87 0.86
N ALA A 184 -7.95 -9.36 1.28
CA ALA A 184 -9.00 -8.56 1.93
C ALA A 184 -8.64 -8.36 3.41
N LEU A 185 -7.66 -7.51 3.67
CA LEU A 185 -7.14 -7.25 5.00
C LEU A 185 -6.69 -5.80 5.11
N GLY A 186 -7.21 -5.08 6.09
CA GLY A 186 -6.91 -3.66 6.33
C GLY A 186 -6.06 -3.43 7.58
N GLY A 187 -5.78 -2.17 7.88
CA GLY A 187 -5.17 -1.70 9.12
C GLY A 187 -3.72 -2.12 9.37
N ALA A 188 -3.24 -1.84 10.58
CA ALA A 188 -1.88 -2.18 11.01
C ALA A 188 -1.62 -3.70 11.00
N GLN A 189 -2.67 -4.52 11.21
CA GLN A 189 -2.58 -5.97 11.15
C GLN A 189 -2.22 -6.48 9.74
N ALA A 190 -2.63 -5.80 8.67
CA ALA A 190 -2.22 -6.17 7.32
C ALA A 190 -0.72 -5.95 7.11
N VAL A 191 -0.20 -4.81 7.57
CA VAL A 191 1.23 -4.51 7.51
C VAL A 191 2.03 -5.50 8.35
N ALA A 192 1.54 -5.84 9.54
CA ALA A 192 2.15 -6.85 10.41
C ALA A 192 2.21 -8.24 9.74
N ALA A 193 1.10 -8.67 9.11
CA ALA A 193 1.05 -9.95 8.40
C ALA A 193 2.06 -10.01 7.25
N MET A 194 2.16 -8.95 6.44
CA MET A 194 3.15 -8.87 5.37
C MET A 194 4.60 -8.85 5.88
N ALA A 195 4.85 -8.24 7.04
CA ALA A 195 6.19 -8.10 7.61
C ALA A 195 6.67 -9.36 8.34
N TYR A 196 5.81 -10.00 9.13
CA TYR A 196 6.18 -11.15 9.95
C TYR A 196 5.91 -12.50 9.27
N GLY A 197 5.01 -12.52 8.30
CA GLY A 197 4.45 -13.73 7.73
C GLY A 197 3.33 -14.32 8.60
N THR A 198 2.38 -14.95 7.95
CA THR A 198 1.28 -15.72 8.56
C THR A 198 1.05 -16.99 7.74
N GLU A 199 0.06 -17.81 8.13
CA GLU A 199 -0.21 -19.08 7.46
C GLU A 199 -0.84 -18.90 6.07
N SER A 200 -1.58 -17.77 5.82
CA SER A 200 -2.25 -17.49 4.54
C SER A 200 -1.43 -16.73 3.49
#